data_2fbba2f93ddca1d9b3d66e938ae93660
#
_entry.id   2fbba2f93ddca1d9b3d66e938ae93660
#
_cell.length_a   1.000
_cell.length_b   1.000
_cell.length_c   1.000
_cell.angle_alpha   90.00
_cell.angle_beta   90.00
_cell.angle_gamma   90.00
#
_symmetry.space_group_name_H-M   'P 1'
#
loop_
_entity.id
_entity.type
_entity.pdbx_description
1 polymer ?
#
loop_
_entity_poly.entity_id
_entity_poly.type
_entity_poly.pdbx_seq_one_letter_code
_entity_poly.pdbx_strand_id
1 'polypeptide(L)'
;MTEPIMRYFEQELAFVRRSLGQFGQEYPTHAENLNIHQGKIEDPSMARLLDGVALLNAKVEKKLSEQLPEVIEGILSVLYPSYIQTVPSVAYLELHTEDGPIESSSLPKGSLFSSTNTKNECLFKTVDELNIAPFNLSNARALSAPFSFNRPSTANQSSAVVQISLSTGDPDVYFSHLELGDLDFFVKGFENNADSLVDLLLNNTLSISISDSECAQHSTVDNLQLKNRISDLEFKFLPEHGNQFTGYQ
;
A
#
# COMPACT_ATOMS: atom_id res chain seq x y z
N MET A 1 -8.45 12.08 -18.81
CA MET A 1 -8.73 12.35 -20.24
C MET A 1 -9.93 13.27 -20.30
N THR A 2 -9.76 14.50 -20.77
CA THR A 2 -10.88 15.44 -20.96
C THR A 2 -11.77 14.91 -22.07
N GLU A 3 -13.03 14.62 -21.75
CA GLU A 3 -13.99 14.20 -22.76
C GLU A 3 -14.13 15.32 -23.82
N PRO A 4 -14.18 14.95 -25.12
CA PRO A 4 -14.28 15.93 -26.18
C PRO A 4 -15.62 16.69 -26.09
N ILE A 5 -15.59 18.00 -26.19
CA ILE A 5 -16.78 18.87 -26.12
C ILE A 5 -17.90 18.41 -27.07
N MET A 6 -17.54 17.70 -28.12
CA MET A 6 -18.47 17.18 -29.14
C MET A 6 -19.51 16.24 -28.53
N ARG A 7 -19.13 15.42 -27.54
CA ARG A 7 -20.07 14.52 -26.86
C ARG A 7 -21.16 15.29 -26.11
N TYR A 8 -20.76 16.30 -25.36
CA TYR A 8 -21.71 17.17 -24.65
C TYR A 8 -22.61 17.94 -25.63
N PHE A 9 -22.04 18.40 -26.73
CA PHE A 9 -22.82 19.10 -27.77
C PHE A 9 -23.87 18.21 -28.41
N GLU A 10 -23.53 16.96 -28.76
CA GLU A 10 -24.48 16.01 -29.31
C GLU A 10 -25.63 15.69 -28.35
N GLN A 11 -25.29 15.52 -27.04
CA GLN A 11 -26.28 15.29 -26.00
C GLN A 11 -27.24 16.48 -25.83
N GLU A 12 -26.71 17.70 -25.75
CA GLU A 12 -27.50 18.89 -25.65
C GLU A 12 -28.36 19.16 -26.88
N LEU A 13 -27.83 18.91 -28.07
CA LEU A 13 -28.58 19.04 -29.31
C LEU A 13 -29.76 18.04 -29.38
N ALA A 14 -29.52 16.80 -28.93
CA ALA A 14 -30.57 15.78 -28.84
C ALA A 14 -31.64 16.17 -27.81
N PHE A 15 -31.24 16.76 -26.68
CA PHE A 15 -32.15 17.25 -25.65
C PHE A 15 -33.01 18.40 -26.18
N VAL A 16 -32.39 19.40 -26.80
CA VAL A 16 -33.10 20.57 -27.38
C VAL A 16 -34.13 20.14 -28.44
N ARG A 17 -33.75 19.22 -29.33
CA ARG A 17 -34.67 18.68 -30.35
C ARG A 17 -35.86 17.92 -29.74
N ARG A 18 -35.62 17.14 -28.67
CA ARG A 18 -36.69 16.43 -27.94
C ARG A 18 -37.63 17.43 -27.26
N SER A 19 -37.09 18.46 -26.60
CA SER A 19 -37.87 19.52 -25.93
C SER A 19 -38.72 20.31 -26.93
N LEU A 20 -38.19 20.61 -28.11
CA LEU A 20 -38.96 21.24 -29.18
C LEU A 20 -40.12 20.36 -29.68
N GLY A 21 -39.92 19.05 -29.75
CA GLY A 21 -40.98 18.10 -30.09
C GLY A 21 -42.10 18.07 -29.05
N GLN A 22 -41.75 18.09 -27.75
CA GLN A 22 -42.72 18.19 -26.65
C GLN A 22 -43.45 19.53 -26.67
N PHE A 23 -42.71 20.65 -26.84
CA PHE A 23 -43.31 21.98 -26.95
C PHE A 23 -44.30 22.07 -28.09
N GLY A 24 -44.00 21.48 -29.26
CA GLY A 24 -44.92 21.44 -30.39
C GLY A 24 -46.21 20.68 -30.12
N GLN A 25 -46.19 19.65 -29.27
CA GLN A 25 -47.36 18.89 -28.86
C GLN A 25 -48.20 19.64 -27.79
N GLU A 26 -47.56 20.29 -26.85
CA GLU A 26 -48.25 21.03 -25.77
C GLU A 26 -48.82 22.39 -26.22
N TYR A 27 -48.11 23.06 -27.12
CA TYR A 27 -48.45 24.43 -27.57
C TYR A 27 -48.47 24.53 -29.11
N PRO A 28 -49.42 23.92 -29.79
CA PRO A 28 -49.43 23.84 -31.27
C PRO A 28 -49.52 25.20 -31.96
N THR A 29 -50.33 26.14 -31.46
CA THR A 29 -50.46 27.48 -32.03
C THR A 29 -49.17 28.32 -31.92
N HIS A 30 -48.43 28.15 -30.87
CA HIS A 30 -47.12 28.84 -30.71
C HIS A 30 -46.04 28.17 -31.54
N ALA A 31 -46.10 26.85 -31.70
CA ALA A 31 -45.18 26.08 -32.53
C ALA A 31 -45.33 26.41 -34.02
N GLU A 32 -46.55 26.60 -34.50
CA GLU A 32 -46.82 27.06 -35.88
C GLU A 32 -46.24 28.47 -36.13
N ASN A 33 -46.35 29.38 -35.18
CA ASN A 33 -45.77 30.73 -35.30
C ASN A 33 -44.20 30.70 -35.33
N LEU A 34 -43.59 29.67 -34.75
CA LEU A 34 -42.15 29.48 -34.77
C LEU A 34 -41.69 28.54 -35.90
N ASN A 35 -42.58 28.12 -36.80
CA ASN A 35 -42.31 27.14 -37.85
C ASN A 35 -41.68 25.84 -37.34
N ILE A 36 -42.15 25.33 -36.18
CA ILE A 36 -41.71 24.10 -35.59
C ILE A 36 -42.66 22.99 -36.00
N HIS A 37 -42.23 22.09 -36.90
CA HIS A 37 -42.99 20.94 -37.35
C HIS A 37 -42.30 19.65 -36.89
N GLN A 38 -43.01 18.81 -36.13
CA GLN A 38 -42.52 17.51 -35.65
C GLN A 38 -41.15 17.57 -34.95
N GLY A 39 -40.90 18.65 -34.17
CA GLY A 39 -39.60 18.82 -33.46
C GLY A 39 -38.46 19.27 -34.37
N LYS A 40 -38.73 19.65 -35.61
CA LYS A 40 -37.74 20.25 -36.51
C LYS A 40 -38.14 21.70 -36.80
N ILE A 41 -37.15 22.54 -36.90
CA ILE A 41 -37.29 23.92 -37.30
C ILE A 41 -36.98 24.00 -38.79
N GLU A 42 -37.89 24.57 -39.57
CA GLU A 42 -37.73 24.70 -41.04
C GLU A 42 -36.83 25.89 -41.40
N ASP A 43 -36.75 26.92 -40.51
CA ASP A 43 -35.91 28.08 -40.77
C ASP A 43 -34.42 27.75 -40.44
N PRO A 44 -33.53 27.80 -41.43
CA PRO A 44 -32.10 27.55 -41.24
C PRO A 44 -31.42 28.52 -40.25
N SER A 45 -31.92 29.76 -40.15
CA SER A 45 -31.34 30.76 -39.25
C SER A 45 -31.67 30.44 -37.80
N MET A 46 -32.88 30.00 -37.53
CA MET A 46 -33.30 29.52 -36.21
C MET A 46 -32.62 28.22 -35.83
N ALA A 47 -32.42 27.31 -36.78
CA ALA A 47 -31.69 26.06 -36.53
C ALA A 47 -30.24 26.34 -36.08
N ARG A 48 -29.53 27.24 -36.76
CA ARG A 48 -28.16 27.68 -36.39
C ARG A 48 -28.09 28.33 -35.02
N LEU A 49 -29.11 29.12 -34.66
CA LEU A 49 -29.18 29.76 -33.36
C LEU A 49 -29.35 28.71 -32.26
N LEU A 50 -30.16 27.71 -32.46
CA LEU A 50 -30.30 26.57 -31.53
C LEU A 50 -29.04 25.72 -31.40
N ASP A 51 -28.34 25.46 -32.51
CA ASP A 51 -27.05 24.82 -32.49
C ASP A 51 -26.04 25.62 -31.64
N GLY A 52 -26.10 26.96 -31.76
CA GLY A 52 -25.30 27.88 -30.93
C GLY A 52 -25.64 27.79 -29.43
N VAL A 53 -26.94 27.74 -29.10
CA VAL A 53 -27.39 27.56 -27.70
C VAL A 53 -26.98 26.21 -27.17
N ALA A 54 -27.14 25.11 -27.94
CA ALA A 54 -26.70 23.78 -27.58
C ALA A 54 -25.20 23.76 -27.33
N LEU A 55 -24.39 24.44 -28.11
CA LEU A 55 -22.94 24.55 -27.91
C LEU A 55 -22.60 25.32 -26.63
N LEU A 56 -23.32 26.37 -26.30
CA LEU A 56 -23.11 27.13 -25.06
C LEU A 56 -23.47 26.27 -23.85
N ASN A 57 -24.60 25.56 -23.89
CA ASN A 57 -24.98 24.62 -22.82
C ASN A 57 -23.96 23.50 -22.67
N ALA A 58 -23.50 22.94 -23.76
CA ALA A 58 -22.45 21.91 -23.75
C ALA A 58 -21.15 22.39 -23.07
N LYS A 59 -20.78 23.66 -23.27
CA LYS A 59 -19.62 24.26 -22.56
C LYS A 59 -19.87 24.39 -21.07
N VAL A 60 -21.08 24.76 -20.66
CA VAL A 60 -21.45 24.87 -19.24
C VAL A 60 -21.47 23.49 -18.60
N GLU A 61 -22.13 22.52 -19.25
CA GLU A 61 -22.21 21.12 -18.79
C GLU A 61 -20.80 20.52 -18.61
N LYS A 62 -19.94 20.67 -19.62
CA LYS A 62 -18.55 20.25 -19.55
C LYS A 62 -17.83 20.88 -18.37
N LYS A 63 -17.97 22.19 -18.17
CA LYS A 63 -17.33 22.90 -17.06
C LYS A 63 -17.82 22.42 -15.69
N LEU A 64 -19.12 22.20 -15.55
CA LEU A 64 -19.71 21.64 -14.33
C LEU A 64 -19.17 20.22 -14.06
N SER A 65 -19.11 19.38 -15.09
CA SER A 65 -18.56 18.02 -14.99
C SER A 65 -17.07 18.01 -14.63
N GLU A 66 -16.30 18.99 -15.11
CA GLU A 66 -14.88 19.13 -14.76
C GLU A 66 -14.65 19.69 -13.34
N GLN A 67 -15.58 20.44 -12.79
CA GLN A 67 -15.47 21.00 -11.43
C GLN A 67 -15.97 20.04 -10.33
N LEU A 68 -16.85 19.09 -10.64
CA LEU A 68 -17.35 18.12 -9.69
C LEU A 68 -16.25 17.28 -9.02
N PRO A 69 -15.22 16.78 -9.73
CA PRO A 69 -14.10 16.06 -9.10
C PRO A 69 -13.38 16.88 -8.05
N GLU A 70 -13.13 18.17 -8.29
CA GLU A 70 -12.44 19.06 -7.33
C GLU A 70 -13.22 19.20 -6.02
N VAL A 71 -14.56 19.30 -6.10
CA VAL A 71 -15.43 19.35 -4.92
C VAL A 71 -15.41 18.04 -4.16
N ILE A 72 -15.46 16.92 -4.89
CA ILE A 72 -15.39 15.57 -4.29
C ILE A 72 -14.03 15.37 -3.61
N GLU A 73 -12.92 15.72 -4.26
CA GLU A 73 -11.58 15.67 -3.68
C GLU A 73 -11.48 16.57 -2.44
N GLY A 74 -12.06 17.77 -2.49
CA GLY A 74 -12.13 18.67 -1.33
C GLY A 74 -12.85 18.03 -0.13
N ILE A 75 -13.99 17.40 -0.36
CA ILE A 75 -14.74 16.70 0.68
C ILE A 75 -13.96 15.48 1.19
N LEU A 76 -13.41 14.68 0.31
CA LEU A 76 -12.62 13.49 0.66
C LEU A 76 -11.35 13.86 1.43
N SER A 77 -10.69 14.98 1.08
CA SER A 77 -9.50 15.45 1.80
C SER A 77 -9.77 15.81 3.26
N VAL A 78 -11.01 16.17 3.59
CA VAL A 78 -11.43 16.48 4.96
C VAL A 78 -11.92 15.24 5.70
N LEU A 79 -12.74 14.41 5.02
CA LEU A 79 -13.37 13.24 5.66
C LEU A 79 -12.46 12.00 5.67
N TYR A 80 -11.74 11.77 4.59
CA TYR A 80 -10.91 10.57 4.38
C TYR A 80 -9.57 10.94 3.72
N PRO A 81 -8.67 11.66 4.41
CA PRO A 81 -7.39 12.10 3.84
C PRO A 81 -6.52 10.93 3.37
N SER A 82 -6.58 9.80 4.04
CA SER A 82 -5.85 8.58 3.66
C SER A 82 -6.28 7.98 2.31
N TYR A 83 -7.51 8.23 1.88
CA TYR A 83 -8.03 7.71 0.61
C TYR A 83 -7.43 8.43 -0.62
N ILE A 84 -7.11 9.72 -0.48
CA ILE A 84 -6.53 10.54 -1.56
C ILE A 84 -5.00 10.51 -1.52
N GLN A 85 -4.42 10.08 -0.40
CA GLN A 85 -2.98 10.06 -0.23
C GLN A 85 -2.31 9.13 -1.22
N THR A 86 -1.25 9.62 -1.86
CA THR A 86 -0.43 8.79 -2.74
C THR A 86 0.40 7.81 -1.93
N VAL A 87 0.36 6.54 -2.31
CA VAL A 87 1.25 5.53 -1.72
C VAL A 87 2.64 5.71 -2.33
N PRO A 88 3.66 6.01 -1.52
CA PRO A 88 5.02 6.16 -2.03
C PRO A 88 5.59 4.82 -2.47
N SER A 89 6.62 4.85 -3.32
CA SER A 89 7.40 3.67 -3.65
C SER A 89 8.14 3.16 -2.42
N VAL A 90 8.11 1.86 -2.22
CA VAL A 90 8.71 1.18 -1.08
C VAL A 90 9.74 0.19 -1.58
N ALA A 91 10.85 0.08 -0.87
CA ALA A 91 11.89 -0.89 -1.14
C ALA A 91 12.39 -1.50 0.17
N TYR A 92 12.74 -2.76 0.12
CA TYR A 92 13.48 -3.42 1.19
C TYR A 92 14.96 -3.29 0.90
N LEU A 93 15.70 -2.92 1.92
CA LEU A 93 17.13 -2.70 1.85
C LEU A 93 17.81 -3.65 2.83
N GLU A 94 18.74 -4.46 2.32
CA GLU A 94 19.57 -5.32 3.12
C GLU A 94 20.91 -4.63 3.34
N LEU A 95 21.29 -4.47 4.60
CA LEU A 95 22.56 -3.86 4.97
C LEU A 95 23.63 -4.97 5.09
N HIS A 96 24.69 -4.84 4.32
CA HIS A 96 25.86 -5.69 4.44
C HIS A 96 27.00 -4.88 5.04
N THR A 97 27.64 -5.40 6.06
CA THR A 97 28.90 -4.86 6.61
C THR A 97 30.05 -5.70 6.12
N GLU A 98 31.03 -5.08 5.45
CA GLU A 98 32.18 -5.80 4.90
C GLU A 98 33.07 -6.42 6.01
N ASP A 99 33.24 -5.74 7.14
CA ASP A 99 34.11 -6.17 8.24
C ASP A 99 33.34 -6.70 9.47
N GLY A 100 32.04 -6.90 9.36
CA GLY A 100 31.17 -7.27 10.50
C GLY A 100 31.05 -6.12 11.53
N PRO A 101 29.86 -5.93 12.11
CA PRO A 101 29.71 -4.91 13.15
C PRO A 101 30.46 -5.38 14.42
N ILE A 102 31.42 -4.60 14.85
CA ILE A 102 32.16 -4.85 16.11
C ILE A 102 31.32 -4.44 17.30
N GLU A 103 30.43 -3.45 17.10
CA GLU A 103 29.55 -2.92 18.15
C GLU A 103 28.12 -2.78 17.61
N SER A 104 27.15 -2.86 18.53
CA SER A 104 25.76 -2.57 18.18
C SER A 104 25.63 -1.10 17.76
N SER A 105 25.06 -0.84 16.62
CA SER A 105 24.80 0.50 16.13
C SER A 105 23.33 0.68 15.77
N SER A 106 22.80 1.88 15.93
CA SER A 106 21.45 2.19 15.52
C SER A 106 21.42 3.14 14.34
N LEU A 107 20.54 2.88 13.40
CA LEU A 107 20.25 3.75 12.28
C LEU A 107 18.92 4.44 12.58
N PRO A 108 18.90 5.78 12.78
CA PRO A 108 17.69 6.46 13.17
C PRO A 108 16.65 6.49 12.05
N LYS A 109 15.39 6.55 12.44
CA LYS A 109 14.26 6.77 11.54
C LYS A 109 14.48 8.02 10.69
N GLY A 110 14.20 7.94 9.38
CA GLY A 110 14.36 9.04 8.44
C GLY A 110 15.75 9.16 7.83
N SER A 111 16.65 8.21 8.09
CA SER A 111 17.97 8.14 7.44
C SER A 111 17.82 8.01 5.91
N LEU A 112 18.62 8.78 5.18
CA LEU A 112 18.52 8.88 3.72
C LEU A 112 19.43 7.86 3.04
N PHE A 113 18.87 7.18 2.06
CA PHE A 113 19.57 6.29 1.14
C PHE A 113 19.36 6.74 -0.30
N SER A 114 20.40 6.71 -1.11
CA SER A 114 20.29 7.00 -2.53
C SER A 114 20.51 5.74 -3.37
N SER A 115 19.75 5.61 -4.46
CA SER A 115 19.96 4.54 -5.42
C SER A 115 20.97 4.98 -6.47
N THR A 116 22.09 4.25 -6.59
CA THR A 116 23.19 4.56 -7.53
C THR A 116 23.00 3.99 -8.93
N ASN A 117 22.03 3.09 -9.13
CA ASN A 117 21.85 2.33 -10.37
C ASN A 117 20.86 2.93 -11.38
N THR A 118 20.29 4.08 -11.10
CA THR A 118 19.31 4.72 -11.99
C THR A 118 19.87 5.99 -12.60
N LYS A 119 19.40 6.33 -13.83
CA LYS A 119 19.76 7.59 -14.48
C LYS A 119 19.37 8.82 -13.65
N ASN A 120 18.38 8.66 -12.78
CA ASN A 120 17.93 9.66 -11.82
C ASN A 120 18.21 9.12 -10.42
N GLU A 121 18.82 9.94 -9.58
CA GLU A 121 19.03 9.62 -8.17
C GLU A 121 17.67 9.54 -7.45
N CYS A 122 17.34 8.35 -6.93
CA CYS A 122 16.14 8.16 -6.13
C CYS A 122 16.54 8.13 -4.66
N LEU A 123 15.94 9.01 -3.87
CA LEU A 123 16.16 9.09 -2.43
C LEU A 123 15.07 8.34 -1.68
N PHE A 124 15.48 7.46 -0.78
CA PHE A 124 14.61 6.73 0.14
C PHE A 124 14.93 7.13 1.57
N LYS A 125 13.92 7.04 2.45
CA LYS A 125 14.07 7.26 3.88
C LYS A 125 13.73 5.99 4.64
N THR A 126 14.44 5.71 5.74
CA THR A 126 14.05 4.65 6.65
C THR A 126 12.71 4.96 7.29
N VAL A 127 11.84 3.97 7.33
CA VAL A 127 10.49 4.08 7.94
C VAL A 127 10.57 4.03 9.46
N ASP A 128 11.56 3.29 9.98
CA ASP A 128 11.73 3.07 11.40
C ASP A 128 13.20 3.11 11.80
N GLU A 129 13.47 3.11 13.10
CA GLU A 129 14.80 2.93 13.65
C GLU A 129 15.24 1.47 13.47
N LEU A 130 16.44 1.26 12.96
CA LEU A 130 17.02 -0.05 12.75
C LEU A 130 18.20 -0.25 13.70
N ASN A 131 18.10 -1.26 14.56
CA ASN A 131 19.19 -1.70 15.40
C ASN A 131 20.03 -2.74 14.65
N ILE A 132 21.28 -2.40 14.39
CA ILE A 132 22.25 -3.28 13.75
C ILE A 132 22.98 -4.05 14.84
N ALA A 133 22.67 -5.34 14.96
CA ALA A 133 23.30 -6.21 15.95
C ALA A 133 24.60 -6.80 15.39
N PRO A 134 25.60 -7.06 16.25
CA PRO A 134 26.91 -7.57 15.85
C PRO A 134 26.90 -9.09 15.63
N PHE A 135 25.92 -9.59 14.88
CA PHE A 135 25.84 -10.99 14.49
C PHE A 135 25.20 -11.12 13.10
N ASN A 136 25.46 -12.24 12.48
CA ASN A 136 24.95 -12.58 11.17
C ASN A 136 24.03 -13.79 11.24
N LEU A 137 23.04 -13.83 10.34
CA LEU A 137 22.23 -15.01 10.09
C LEU A 137 23.05 -15.97 9.23
N SER A 138 23.56 -17.04 9.83
CA SER A 138 24.39 -18.02 9.12
C SER A 138 23.56 -19.04 8.36
N ASN A 139 22.40 -19.43 8.89
CA ASN A 139 21.52 -20.40 8.25
C ASN A 139 20.08 -20.28 8.78
N ALA A 140 19.11 -20.48 7.90
CA ALA A 140 17.69 -20.61 8.24
C ALA A 140 17.10 -21.79 7.46
N ARG A 141 16.53 -22.77 8.16
CA ARG A 141 15.95 -23.95 7.52
C ARG A 141 14.72 -24.46 8.26
N ALA A 142 13.78 -24.99 7.50
CA ALA A 142 12.65 -25.72 8.03
C ALA A 142 12.92 -27.24 7.96
N LEU A 143 12.70 -27.92 9.05
CA LEU A 143 12.89 -29.36 9.18
C LEU A 143 11.56 -30.00 9.54
N SER A 144 11.24 -31.12 8.90
CA SER A 144 10.11 -31.99 9.26
C SER A 144 10.55 -33.20 10.03
N ALA A 145 9.64 -33.79 10.80
CA ALA A 145 9.92 -35.04 11.51
C ALA A 145 10.22 -36.18 10.51
N PRO A 146 11.12 -37.14 10.90
CA PRO A 146 11.80 -37.31 12.17
C PRO A 146 13.03 -36.40 12.33
N PHE A 147 13.21 -35.85 13.53
CA PHE A 147 14.33 -34.96 13.84
C PHE A 147 15.56 -35.74 14.31
N SER A 148 16.74 -35.30 13.89
CA SER A 148 18.03 -35.86 14.27
C SER A 148 18.63 -35.31 15.56
N PHE A 149 17.94 -34.34 16.18
CA PHE A 149 18.38 -33.67 17.40
C PHE A 149 17.37 -33.86 18.55
N ASN A 150 17.82 -33.66 19.77
CA ASN A 150 16.95 -33.70 20.95
C ASN A 150 15.99 -32.51 20.96
N ARG A 151 14.74 -32.78 21.26
CA ARG A 151 13.70 -31.73 21.38
C ARG A 151 13.43 -31.44 22.85
N PRO A 152 13.09 -30.18 23.17
CA PRO A 152 12.56 -29.88 24.50
C PRO A 152 11.24 -30.63 24.74
N SER A 153 10.96 -31.02 25.98
CA SER A 153 9.76 -31.78 26.34
C SER A 153 8.47 -31.12 25.95
N THR A 154 8.45 -29.76 25.92
CA THR A 154 7.33 -28.93 25.49
C THR A 154 7.03 -29.04 23.99
N ALA A 155 7.99 -29.48 23.20
CA ALA A 155 7.88 -29.61 21.74
C ALA A 155 7.71 -31.06 21.26
N ASN A 156 7.36 -32.02 22.12
CA ASN A 156 7.21 -33.43 21.74
C ASN A 156 6.16 -33.66 20.65
N GLN A 157 5.15 -32.82 20.56
CA GLN A 157 4.08 -32.90 19.56
C GLN A 157 4.38 -32.10 18.27
N SER A 158 5.55 -31.47 18.17
CA SER A 158 5.90 -30.71 16.97
C SER A 158 6.08 -31.60 15.75
N SER A 159 5.48 -31.24 14.64
CA SER A 159 5.63 -31.91 13.34
C SER A 159 6.73 -31.27 12.49
N ALA A 160 7.04 -29.99 12.73
CA ALA A 160 8.05 -29.23 12.03
C ALA A 160 8.83 -28.32 13.00
N VAL A 161 10.02 -27.95 12.60
CA VAL A 161 10.90 -27.02 13.33
C VAL A 161 11.50 -26.04 12.34
N VAL A 162 11.43 -24.75 12.65
CA VAL A 162 12.20 -23.73 11.96
C VAL A 162 13.45 -23.46 12.80
N GLN A 163 14.60 -23.76 12.23
CA GLN A 163 15.89 -23.52 12.85
C GLN A 163 16.53 -22.28 12.24
N ILE A 164 16.89 -21.34 13.09
CA ILE A 164 17.60 -20.11 12.74
C ILE A 164 18.95 -20.16 13.44
N SER A 165 20.04 -20.12 12.68
CA SER A 165 21.40 -20.16 13.21
C SER A 165 22.03 -18.78 13.10
N LEU A 166 22.40 -18.22 14.23
CA LEU A 166 23.08 -16.93 14.35
C LEU A 166 24.56 -17.17 14.65
N SER A 167 25.43 -16.38 14.07
CA SER A 167 26.86 -16.39 14.32
C SER A 167 27.41 -14.98 14.52
N THR A 168 28.30 -14.84 15.47
CA THR A 168 29.09 -13.61 15.62
C THR A 168 30.16 -13.61 14.53
N GLY A 169 30.44 -12.44 13.95
CA GLY A 169 31.50 -12.30 12.93
C GLY A 169 32.90 -12.50 13.48
N ASP A 170 33.07 -12.29 14.79
CA ASP A 170 34.34 -12.42 15.50
C ASP A 170 34.27 -13.65 16.46
N PRO A 171 35.22 -14.59 16.39
CA PRO A 171 35.27 -15.76 17.26
C PRO A 171 35.45 -15.42 18.74
N ASP A 172 35.99 -14.25 19.06
CA ASP A 172 36.21 -13.81 20.44
C ASP A 172 34.98 -13.14 21.08
N VAL A 173 33.92 -12.89 20.27
CA VAL A 173 32.67 -12.30 20.74
C VAL A 173 31.63 -13.38 21.01
N TYR A 174 31.20 -13.49 22.25
CA TYR A 174 30.16 -14.44 22.66
C TYR A 174 28.81 -13.74 22.77
N PHE A 175 27.72 -14.44 22.41
CA PHE A 175 26.35 -13.93 22.57
C PHE A 175 26.00 -13.48 24.00
N SER A 176 26.65 -14.07 25.00
CA SER A 176 26.48 -13.70 26.41
C SER A 176 26.99 -12.27 26.73
N HIS A 177 27.83 -11.73 25.88
CA HIS A 177 28.36 -10.35 26.04
C HIS A 177 27.49 -9.31 25.31
N LEU A 178 26.51 -9.75 24.53
CA LEU A 178 25.66 -8.88 23.75
C LEU A 178 24.36 -8.61 24.52
N GLU A 179 24.02 -7.35 24.67
CA GLU A 179 22.70 -6.93 25.16
C GLU A 179 21.71 -7.03 23.98
N LEU A 180 21.09 -8.21 23.82
CA LEU A 180 20.12 -8.46 22.79
C LEU A 180 18.74 -8.04 23.26
N GLY A 181 18.17 -7.05 22.57
CA GLY A 181 16.77 -6.69 22.69
C GLY A 181 15.87 -7.51 21.77
N ASP A 182 14.83 -6.90 21.26
CA ASP A 182 13.94 -7.52 20.26
C ASP A 182 14.70 -7.72 18.95
N LEU A 183 14.58 -8.92 18.38
CA LEU A 183 15.20 -9.27 17.11
C LEU A 183 14.16 -9.25 15.99
N ASP A 184 14.40 -8.45 14.98
CA ASP A 184 13.55 -8.35 13.81
C ASP A 184 14.04 -9.27 12.71
N PHE A 185 13.16 -10.15 12.22
CA PHE A 185 13.44 -11.03 11.11
C PHE A 185 12.55 -10.71 9.92
N PHE A 186 13.16 -10.55 8.77
CA PHE A 186 12.43 -10.41 7.51
C PHE A 186 12.27 -11.76 6.84
N VAL A 187 11.02 -12.18 6.63
CA VAL A 187 10.71 -13.43 5.93
C VAL A 187 10.57 -13.13 4.44
N LYS A 188 11.53 -13.61 3.65
CA LYS A 188 11.51 -13.53 2.19
C LYS A 188 11.06 -14.86 1.61
N GLY A 189 9.98 -14.84 0.83
CA GLY A 189 9.46 -16.06 0.18
C GLY A 189 9.34 -15.89 -1.32
N PHE A 190 9.24 -17.00 -2.03
CA PHE A 190 8.83 -17.05 -3.42
C PHE A 190 7.30 -17.17 -3.49
N GLU A 191 6.66 -16.41 -4.39
CA GLU A 191 5.27 -16.60 -4.82
C GLU A 191 4.25 -16.76 -3.66
N ASN A 192 4.09 -15.77 -2.80
CA ASN A 192 3.09 -15.74 -1.72
C ASN A 192 3.27 -16.77 -0.57
N ASN A 193 4.36 -17.51 -0.55
CA ASN A 193 4.61 -18.49 0.54
C ASN A 193 5.11 -17.82 1.82
N ALA A 194 5.62 -16.60 1.76
CA ALA A 194 6.10 -15.87 2.94
C ALA A 194 4.98 -15.60 3.94
N ASP A 195 3.81 -15.16 3.47
CA ASP A 195 2.66 -14.87 4.33
C ASP A 195 2.15 -16.12 5.03
N SER A 196 2.10 -17.25 4.31
CA SER A 196 1.73 -18.55 4.90
C SER A 196 2.71 -19.02 5.97
N LEU A 197 4.02 -18.77 5.78
CA LEU A 197 5.03 -19.10 6.79
C LEU A 197 4.90 -18.19 8.01
N VAL A 198 4.68 -16.91 7.83
CA VAL A 198 4.46 -15.98 8.94
C VAL A 198 3.21 -16.36 9.72
N ASP A 199 2.12 -16.70 9.05
CA ASP A 199 0.88 -17.16 9.70
C ASP A 199 1.09 -18.45 10.51
N LEU A 200 1.81 -19.42 9.97
CA LEU A 200 2.19 -20.64 10.68
C LEU A 200 3.06 -20.34 11.91
N LEU A 201 4.04 -19.45 11.79
CA LEU A 201 4.90 -19.07 12.90
C LEU A 201 4.14 -18.36 14.02
N LEU A 202 3.20 -17.49 13.69
CA LEU A 202 2.43 -16.74 14.68
C LEU A 202 1.38 -17.59 15.39
N ASN A 203 0.67 -18.43 14.65
CA ASN A 203 -0.49 -19.15 15.18
C ASN A 203 -0.19 -20.59 15.63
N ASN A 204 0.86 -21.23 15.10
CA ASN A 204 1.11 -22.65 15.30
C ASN A 204 2.44 -22.95 16.03
N THR A 205 3.14 -21.95 16.55
CA THR A 205 4.36 -22.15 17.33
C THR A 205 4.01 -22.69 18.72
N LEU A 206 4.52 -23.86 19.03
CA LEU A 206 4.32 -24.53 20.31
C LEU A 206 5.32 -24.06 21.38
N SER A 207 6.56 -23.88 20.99
CA SER A 207 7.63 -23.39 21.89
C SER A 207 8.79 -22.82 21.10
N ILE A 208 9.52 -21.92 21.73
CA ILE A 208 10.76 -21.35 21.20
C ILE A 208 11.87 -21.77 22.17
N SER A 209 12.95 -22.30 21.65
CA SER A 209 14.09 -22.69 22.43
C SER A 209 15.39 -22.20 21.80
N ILE A 210 16.35 -21.90 22.63
CA ILE A 210 17.71 -21.52 22.23
C ILE A 210 18.62 -22.70 22.57
N SER A 211 19.51 -23.04 21.66
CA SER A 211 20.52 -24.09 21.86
C SER A 211 21.87 -23.61 21.36
N ASP A 212 22.90 -24.28 21.82
CA ASP A 212 24.25 -24.11 21.27
C ASP A 212 24.36 -24.70 19.85
N SER A 213 25.53 -24.56 19.24
CA SER A 213 25.78 -25.00 17.86
C SER A 213 25.61 -26.52 17.67
N GLU A 214 25.79 -27.33 18.73
CA GLU A 214 25.66 -28.78 18.68
C GLU A 214 24.24 -29.27 18.96
N CYS A 215 23.32 -28.37 19.30
CA CYS A 215 21.95 -28.69 19.74
C CYS A 215 21.92 -29.73 20.90
N ALA A 216 22.96 -29.72 21.72
CA ALA A 216 23.10 -30.67 22.81
C ALA A 216 22.26 -30.29 24.03
N GLN A 217 22.15 -28.98 24.28
CA GLN A 217 21.34 -28.42 25.35
C GLN A 217 20.36 -27.39 24.80
N HIS A 218 19.11 -27.53 25.17
CA HIS A 218 18.05 -26.59 24.82
C HIS A 218 17.58 -25.84 26.06
N SER A 219 17.67 -24.53 26.03
CA SER A 219 17.03 -23.66 27.01
C SER A 219 15.71 -23.15 26.43
N THR A 220 14.60 -23.61 27.01
CA THR A 220 13.29 -22.99 26.70
C THR A 220 13.24 -21.66 27.38
N VAL A 221 12.91 -20.64 26.58
CA VAL A 221 12.75 -19.28 27.10
C VAL A 221 11.25 -19.01 27.20
N ASP A 222 10.74 -19.03 28.42
CA ASP A 222 9.30 -18.98 28.71
C ASP A 222 8.62 -17.66 28.31
N ASN A 223 9.40 -16.60 28.03
CA ASN A 223 8.88 -15.27 27.73
C ASN A 223 9.12 -14.79 26.30
N LEU A 224 9.64 -15.67 25.41
CA LEU A 224 9.80 -15.31 24.00
C LEU A 224 8.44 -15.36 23.28
N GLN A 225 8.08 -14.25 22.68
CA GLN A 225 6.87 -14.12 21.87
C GLN A 225 7.23 -13.71 20.44
N LEU A 226 6.63 -14.39 19.48
CA LEU A 226 6.66 -13.93 18.09
C LEU A 226 5.57 -12.89 17.92
N LYS A 227 5.95 -11.73 17.38
CA LYS A 227 5.01 -10.65 17.06
C LYS A 227 5.14 -10.29 15.58
N ASN A 228 4.03 -9.98 14.96
CA ASN A 228 4.05 -9.40 13.63
C ASN A 228 4.24 -7.88 13.77
N ARG A 229 5.38 -7.37 13.33
CA ARG A 229 5.70 -5.95 13.43
C ARG A 229 4.79 -5.07 12.56
N ILE A 230 4.31 -5.59 11.43
CA ILE A 230 3.37 -4.86 10.56
C ILE A 230 2.03 -4.61 11.26
N SER A 231 1.64 -5.51 12.18
CA SER A 231 0.41 -5.37 12.98
C SER A 231 0.59 -4.49 14.22
N ASP A 232 1.79 -3.98 14.45
CA ASP A 232 2.05 -3.10 15.58
C ASP A 232 1.50 -1.70 15.26
N LEU A 233 0.70 -1.15 16.19
CA LEU A 233 0.11 0.19 16.05
C LEU A 233 1.15 1.31 15.99
N GLU A 234 2.37 1.04 16.46
CA GLU A 234 3.49 1.98 16.40
C GLU A 234 4.21 1.95 15.05
N PHE A 235 4.07 0.87 14.29
CA PHE A 235 4.67 0.76 12.96
C PHE A 235 3.82 1.52 11.94
N LYS A 236 4.30 2.66 11.51
CA LYS A 236 3.61 3.53 10.54
C LYS A 236 4.39 3.60 9.26
N PHE A 237 3.87 2.95 8.26
CA PHE A 237 4.47 2.88 6.93
C PHE A 237 4.31 4.19 6.13
N LEU A 238 3.18 4.88 6.33
CA LEU A 238 2.88 6.15 5.67
C LEU A 238 3.09 7.33 6.63
N PRO A 239 3.52 8.49 6.12
CA PRO A 239 3.65 9.68 6.96
C PRO A 239 2.29 10.09 7.54
N GLU A 240 2.24 10.36 8.83
CA GLU A 240 1.02 10.80 9.51
C GLU A 240 0.56 12.17 9.01
N HIS A 241 -0.69 12.23 8.63
CA HIS A 241 -1.42 13.48 8.50
C HIS A 241 -2.42 13.55 9.66
N GLY A 242 -2.34 14.58 10.46
CA GLY A 242 -2.88 14.77 11.81
C GLY A 242 -4.34 14.38 12.17
N ASN A 243 -5.11 13.75 11.27
CA ASN A 243 -6.49 13.32 11.52
C ASN A 243 -6.80 11.93 10.94
N GLN A 244 -5.85 11.02 10.91
CA GLN A 244 -6.05 9.70 10.32
C GLN A 244 -6.66 8.73 11.34
N PHE A 245 -7.71 8.03 10.94
CA PHE A 245 -8.15 6.82 11.61
C PHE A 245 -7.08 5.74 11.39
N THR A 246 -6.43 5.33 12.46
CA THR A 246 -5.34 4.33 12.47
C THR A 246 -5.76 2.91 12.06
N GLY A 247 -7.01 2.71 11.66
CA GLY A 247 -7.56 1.39 11.33
C GLY A 247 -7.38 0.92 9.88
N TYR A 248 -6.70 1.70 9.02
CA TYR A 248 -6.49 1.38 7.59
C TYR A 248 -5.03 1.53 7.15
N GLN A 249 -4.09 1.22 8.03
CA GLN A 249 -2.66 1.17 7.67
C GLN A 249 -2.24 -0.23 7.29
#